data_584993d07f02f85736302fe76609d09d
#
_entry.id   584993d07f02f85736302fe76609d09d
#
_cell.length_a   1.000
_cell.length_b   1.000
_cell.length_c   1.000
_cell.angle_alpha   90.00
_cell.angle_beta   90.00
_cell.angle_gamma   90.00
#
_symmetry.space_group_name_H-M   'P 1'
#
loop_
_entity.id
_entity.type
_entity.pdbx_description
1 polymer ?
#
loop_
_entity_poly.entity_id
_entity_poly.type
_entity_poly.pdbx_seq_one_letter_code
_entity_poly.pdbx_strand_id
1 'polypeptide(L)'
;MNALTSSLYSPAPIEKAVRATADRVRLMAFVANGESEASLQACLSQLSFPDATIKTGGIARAIRHLGAERSPENIIVDISGTDMPASRVHDLAQLCEPGVTVIAIGDRNDIGLYRDLVQAGVSEYVVKPITPQLLAKALSPQPTPVEGIPVSRKLGKMVAFVGARGGVGTTTLAINLAWYLADRQKRRVLLLDLDLQTGDCALALNVTPTPGLSDALANPLRIDSVFLERAMTTHSERLFVLSAEEPLRAEVNFPAEAVDTLIGVLRTQFHYIIVDVPRLPGAPYRRSLDMADIRVIVADQTLRSVRDAVRLQAALREGSAAHRNLLVVNRNGEGGRYAMTLDEMAKVDLHPKVVIPFRPKLFTAAALARYSRLTEAVAVLATEISGHMPERTPWWRFAR
;
A
#
# COMPACT_ATOMS: atom_id res chain seq x y z
N MET A 1 25.49 9.78 -29.92
CA MET A 1 24.20 9.33 -29.36
C MET A 1 24.08 9.59 -27.84
N ASN A 2 24.95 10.42 -27.24
CA ASN A 2 24.97 10.63 -25.77
C ASN A 2 24.40 11.98 -25.29
N ALA A 3 23.78 12.79 -26.15
CA ALA A 3 23.32 14.14 -25.76
C ALA A 3 21.80 14.23 -25.50
N LEU A 4 21.02 13.25 -25.94
CA LEU A 4 19.56 13.25 -25.73
C LEU A 4 19.13 12.58 -24.41
N THR A 5 19.90 11.66 -23.88
CA THR A 5 19.60 10.98 -22.62
C THR A 5 19.92 11.81 -21.38
N SER A 6 20.93 12.70 -21.45
CA SER A 6 21.31 13.57 -20.31
C SER A 6 20.35 14.73 -20.05
N SER A 7 19.47 15.08 -21.01
CA SER A 7 18.52 16.19 -20.88
C SER A 7 17.16 15.76 -20.28
N LEU A 8 16.87 14.46 -20.21
CA LEU A 8 15.61 13.94 -19.68
C LEU A 8 15.65 13.66 -18.16
N TYR A 9 16.83 13.56 -17.60
CA TYR A 9 17.03 13.33 -16.16
C TYR A 9 17.72 14.55 -15.51
N SER A 10 16.92 15.47 -15.00
CA SER A 10 17.42 16.47 -14.04
C SER A 10 17.16 15.92 -12.63
N PRO A 11 18.19 15.49 -11.88
CA PRO A 11 17.97 14.91 -10.57
C PRO A 11 17.45 15.99 -9.61
N ALA A 12 16.29 15.78 -9.03
CA ALA A 12 15.90 16.49 -7.83
C ALA A 12 16.93 16.23 -6.72
N PRO A 13 17.24 17.19 -5.85
CA PRO A 13 18.33 17.08 -4.90
C PRO A 13 18.15 15.88 -3.97
N ILE A 14 19.08 14.94 -4.06
CA ILE A 14 19.13 13.65 -3.34
C ILE A 14 19.18 13.84 -1.80
N GLU A 15 19.61 15.01 -1.31
CA GLU A 15 19.72 15.28 0.13
C GLU A 15 18.40 15.29 0.92
N LYS A 16 17.25 15.54 0.29
CA LYS A 16 15.95 15.48 0.97
C LYS A 16 15.38 14.07 1.09
N ALA A 17 15.77 13.16 0.18
CA ALA A 17 15.21 11.80 0.13
C ALA A 17 15.81 10.88 1.22
N VAL A 18 17.08 11.05 1.55
CA VAL A 18 17.78 10.22 2.55
C VAL A 18 17.28 10.48 3.98
N ARG A 19 16.73 11.66 4.28
CA ARG A 19 16.19 11.99 5.60
C ARG A 19 14.79 11.41 5.87
N ALA A 20 14.02 11.02 4.85
CA ALA A 20 12.66 10.53 5.03
C ALA A 20 12.55 9.09 5.58
N THR A 21 13.63 8.31 5.54
CA THR A 21 13.67 6.94 6.07
C THR A 21 14.26 6.85 7.49
N ALA A 22 14.96 7.88 7.96
CA ALA A 22 15.81 7.81 9.14
C ALA A 22 15.15 8.14 10.48
N ASP A 23 13.96 8.74 10.52
CA ASP A 23 13.39 9.25 11.78
C ASP A 23 11.93 8.80 11.99
N ARG A 24 11.75 7.50 12.19
CA ARG A 24 10.48 7.00 12.73
C ARG A 24 10.50 7.19 14.24
N VAL A 25 9.52 7.94 14.78
CA VAL A 25 9.35 8.11 16.22
C VAL A 25 9.19 6.72 16.86
N ARG A 26 10.03 6.40 17.85
CA ARG A 26 10.03 5.06 18.47
C ARG A 26 8.76 4.78 19.26
N LEU A 27 8.22 5.79 19.96
CA LEU A 27 7.03 5.63 20.79
C LEU A 27 6.21 6.93 20.83
N MET A 28 4.92 6.79 20.56
CA MET A 28 3.95 7.87 20.73
C MET A 28 2.75 7.38 21.53
N ALA A 29 2.31 8.18 22.50
CA ALA A 29 1.17 7.85 23.32
C ALA A 29 0.06 8.90 23.19
N PHE A 30 -1.19 8.43 23.21
CA PHE A 30 -2.39 9.27 23.18
C PHE A 30 -3.24 8.92 24.40
N VAL A 31 -3.19 9.75 25.42
CA VAL A 31 -3.85 9.53 26.71
C VAL A 31 -5.16 10.31 26.82
N ALA A 32 -6.10 9.80 27.60
CA ALA A 32 -7.42 10.42 27.75
C ALA A 32 -7.39 11.72 28.56
N ASN A 33 -6.56 11.78 29.62
CA ASN A 33 -6.49 12.87 30.55
C ASN A 33 -5.08 13.09 31.15
N GLY A 34 -4.89 14.14 31.91
CA GLY A 34 -3.60 14.50 32.54
C GLY A 34 -3.12 13.50 33.58
N GLU A 35 -4.01 12.79 34.27
CA GLU A 35 -3.64 11.77 35.26
C GLU A 35 -2.98 10.57 34.54
N SER A 36 -3.57 10.12 33.46
CA SER A 36 -2.98 9.07 32.61
C SER A 36 -1.66 9.54 32.01
N GLU A 37 -1.53 10.83 31.66
CA GLU A 37 -0.29 11.41 31.15
C GLU A 37 0.82 11.33 32.18
N ALA A 38 0.57 11.78 33.39
CA ALA A 38 1.56 11.77 34.49
C ALA A 38 1.99 10.34 34.85
N SER A 39 1.03 9.40 34.94
CA SER A 39 1.29 8.00 35.25
C SER A 39 2.13 7.33 34.15
N LEU A 40 1.79 7.57 32.90
CA LEU A 40 2.52 7.01 31.75
C LEU A 40 3.92 7.61 31.63
N GLN A 41 4.07 8.93 31.84
CA GLN A 41 5.36 9.61 31.82
C GLN A 41 6.31 9.04 32.86
N ALA A 42 5.81 8.82 34.11
CA ALA A 42 6.59 8.19 35.16
C ALA A 42 7.07 6.77 34.81
N CYS A 43 6.21 5.97 34.21
CA CYS A 43 6.55 4.62 33.76
C CYS A 43 7.59 4.64 32.61
N LEU A 44 7.40 5.49 31.61
CA LEU A 44 8.31 5.58 30.44
C LEU A 44 9.70 6.08 30.82
N SER A 45 9.79 6.99 31.78
CA SER A 45 11.07 7.47 32.29
C SER A 45 11.90 6.34 32.92
N GLN A 46 11.24 5.38 33.60
CA GLN A 46 11.90 4.21 34.20
C GLN A 46 12.31 3.15 33.14
N LEU A 47 11.68 3.15 31.99
CA LEU A 47 11.89 2.15 30.92
C LEU A 47 12.86 2.62 29.83
N SER A 48 13.59 3.72 30.05
CA SER A 48 14.55 4.25 29.07
C SER A 48 13.94 4.62 27.71
N PHE A 49 12.73 5.19 27.72
CA PHE A 49 12.09 5.80 26.54
C PHE A 49 12.02 7.34 26.70
N PRO A 50 13.16 8.05 26.75
CA PRO A 50 13.18 9.49 27.00
C PRO A 50 12.54 10.29 25.86
N ASP A 51 12.56 9.77 24.64
CA ASP A 51 12.06 10.44 23.43
C ASP A 51 10.58 10.13 23.14
N ALA A 52 9.87 9.53 24.09
CA ALA A 52 8.45 9.24 23.92
C ALA A 52 7.62 10.53 23.87
N THR A 53 6.80 10.67 22.84
CA THR A 53 5.88 11.81 22.70
C THR A 53 4.52 11.43 23.28
N ILE A 54 4.04 12.15 24.30
CA ILE A 54 2.71 11.95 24.86
C ILE A 54 1.80 13.11 24.45
N LYS A 55 0.60 12.78 23.98
CA LYS A 55 -0.43 13.74 23.56
C LYS A 55 -1.74 13.41 24.25
N THR A 56 -2.43 14.41 24.81
CA THR A 56 -3.78 14.23 25.38
C THR A 56 -4.86 14.17 24.30
N GLY A 57 -5.97 13.48 24.54
CA GLY A 57 -7.12 13.39 23.64
C GLY A 57 -7.43 11.97 23.16
N GLY A 58 -6.81 10.95 23.75
CA GLY A 58 -7.13 9.52 23.58
C GLY A 58 -7.17 9.04 22.12
N ILE A 59 -7.96 8.00 21.90
CA ILE A 59 -8.06 7.33 20.59
C ILE A 59 -8.55 8.25 19.47
N ALA A 60 -9.43 9.21 19.74
CA ALA A 60 -9.93 10.13 18.73
C ALA A 60 -8.82 11.05 18.17
N ARG A 61 -7.86 11.45 19.02
CA ARG A 61 -6.69 12.21 18.60
C ARG A 61 -5.70 11.34 17.85
N ALA A 62 -5.50 10.09 18.30
CA ALA A 62 -4.64 9.12 17.61
C ALA A 62 -5.10 8.91 16.16
N ILE A 63 -6.38 8.67 15.93
CA ILE A 63 -6.97 8.50 14.59
C ILE A 63 -6.71 9.72 13.71
N ARG A 64 -6.97 10.92 14.20
CA ARG A 64 -6.71 12.17 13.43
C ARG A 64 -5.24 12.36 13.12
N HIS A 65 -4.36 12.07 14.07
CA HIS A 65 -2.91 12.21 13.90
C HIS A 65 -2.38 11.25 12.83
N LEU A 66 -2.72 9.95 12.93
CA LEU A 66 -2.27 8.95 11.97
C LEU A 66 -2.90 9.08 10.58
N GLY A 67 -4.03 9.76 10.47
CA GLY A 67 -4.60 10.14 9.17
C GLY A 67 -3.77 11.18 8.43
N ALA A 68 -2.96 11.98 9.14
CA ALA A 68 -2.16 13.07 8.57
C ALA A 68 -0.66 12.78 8.60
N GLU A 69 -0.16 12.14 9.65
CA GLU A 69 1.27 11.93 9.91
C GLU A 69 1.66 10.45 9.86
N ARG A 70 2.95 10.18 9.78
CA ARG A 70 3.51 8.83 9.75
C ARG A 70 3.32 8.12 11.09
N SER A 71 3.04 6.82 11.06
CA SER A 71 2.94 6.02 12.28
C SER A 71 4.29 5.85 12.97
N PRO A 72 4.38 5.97 14.30
CA PRO A 72 5.56 5.59 15.06
C PRO A 72 5.74 4.06 15.06
N GLU A 73 6.83 3.57 15.66
CA GLU A 73 7.03 2.11 15.79
C GLU A 73 6.06 1.50 16.79
N ASN A 74 5.84 2.20 17.92
CA ASN A 74 4.95 1.78 18.99
C ASN A 74 3.93 2.89 19.29
N ILE A 75 2.68 2.51 19.42
CA ILE A 75 1.58 3.41 19.77
C ILE A 75 0.93 2.91 21.06
N ILE A 76 0.83 3.81 22.03
CA ILE A 76 0.01 3.58 23.21
C ILE A 76 -1.24 4.45 23.06
N VAL A 77 -2.42 3.84 23.19
CA VAL A 77 -3.70 4.56 23.08
C VAL A 77 -4.60 4.29 24.26
N ASP A 78 -5.04 5.37 24.91
CA ASP A 78 -6.01 5.32 26.01
C ASP A 78 -7.42 5.27 25.44
N ILE A 79 -8.14 4.19 25.76
CA ILE A 79 -9.51 3.94 25.34
C ILE A 79 -10.53 4.14 26.47
N SER A 80 -10.09 4.65 27.63
CA SER A 80 -10.96 4.94 28.77
C SER A 80 -12.07 5.91 28.36
N GLY A 81 -13.30 5.64 28.77
CA GLY A 81 -14.46 6.47 28.45
C GLY A 81 -14.84 6.48 26.97
N THR A 82 -14.28 5.57 26.16
CA THR A 82 -14.60 5.48 24.72
C THR A 82 -15.81 4.58 24.48
N ASP A 83 -16.80 5.10 23.75
CA ASP A 83 -17.90 4.27 23.25
C ASP A 83 -17.38 3.35 22.13
N MET A 84 -17.81 2.08 22.14
CA MET A 84 -17.44 1.06 21.17
C MET A 84 -15.91 0.97 20.94
N PRO A 85 -15.10 0.72 21.98
CA PRO A 85 -13.64 0.80 21.90
C PRO A 85 -13.03 -0.14 20.86
N ALA A 86 -13.55 -1.34 20.66
CA ALA A 86 -13.07 -2.28 19.64
C ALA A 86 -13.22 -1.73 18.22
N SER A 87 -14.36 -1.09 17.90
CA SER A 87 -14.57 -0.46 16.60
C SER A 87 -13.60 0.71 16.38
N ARG A 88 -13.40 1.56 17.39
CA ARG A 88 -12.47 2.68 17.30
C ARG A 88 -11.01 2.23 17.17
N VAL A 89 -10.64 1.17 17.87
CA VAL A 89 -9.32 0.54 17.72
C VAL A 89 -9.16 -0.05 16.32
N HIS A 90 -10.20 -0.68 15.78
CA HIS A 90 -10.17 -1.16 14.40
C HIS A 90 -9.91 0.00 13.41
N ASP A 91 -10.60 1.14 13.55
CA ASP A 91 -10.36 2.33 12.74
C ASP A 91 -8.90 2.82 12.86
N LEU A 92 -8.37 2.86 14.09
CA LEU A 92 -6.97 3.21 14.33
C LEU A 92 -6.00 2.24 13.66
N ALA A 93 -6.24 0.93 13.82
CA ALA A 93 -5.40 -0.12 13.23
C ALA A 93 -5.41 -0.06 11.69
N GLN A 94 -6.51 0.38 11.07
CA GLN A 94 -6.55 0.60 9.62
C GLN A 94 -5.64 1.75 9.16
N LEU A 95 -5.34 2.71 10.02
CA LEU A 95 -4.46 3.85 9.72
C LEU A 95 -2.99 3.53 9.99
N CYS A 96 -2.71 2.61 10.93
CA CYS A 96 -1.35 2.21 11.28
C CYS A 96 -0.62 1.57 10.10
N GLU A 97 0.65 1.95 9.91
CA GLU A 97 1.55 1.25 8.99
C GLU A 97 1.72 -0.22 9.42
N PRO A 98 1.99 -1.16 8.49
CA PRO A 98 2.37 -2.52 8.85
C PRO A 98 3.56 -2.55 9.82
N GLY A 99 3.56 -3.51 10.74
CA GLY A 99 4.63 -3.66 11.74
C GLY A 99 4.56 -2.70 12.93
N VAL A 100 3.58 -1.81 13.01
CA VAL A 100 3.35 -0.96 14.20
C VAL A 100 2.78 -1.81 15.33
N THR A 101 3.38 -1.67 16.53
CA THR A 101 2.84 -2.25 17.76
C THR A 101 1.82 -1.29 18.36
N VAL A 102 0.57 -1.73 18.49
CA VAL A 102 -0.49 -0.94 19.12
C VAL A 102 -0.80 -1.52 20.50
N ILE A 103 -0.61 -0.72 21.53
CA ILE A 103 -0.94 -1.03 22.92
C ILE A 103 -2.13 -0.20 23.33
N ALA A 104 -3.20 -0.83 23.78
CA ALA A 104 -4.33 -0.11 24.36
C ALA A 104 -4.20 -0.07 25.89
N ILE A 105 -4.58 1.06 26.49
CA ILE A 105 -4.72 1.21 27.94
C ILE A 105 -6.16 1.62 28.26
N GLY A 106 -6.70 1.14 29.38
CA GLY A 106 -8.07 1.45 29.77
C GLY A 106 -8.37 1.05 31.21
N ASP A 107 -9.58 1.32 31.65
CA ASP A 107 -10.07 1.13 33.01
C ASP A 107 -10.93 -0.13 33.21
N ARG A 108 -11.27 -0.81 32.13
CA ARG A 108 -12.15 -1.99 32.17
C ARG A 108 -11.34 -3.29 32.16
N ASN A 109 -11.50 -4.09 33.21
CA ASN A 109 -10.92 -5.43 33.27
C ASN A 109 -11.96 -6.45 32.79
N ASP A 110 -12.02 -6.66 31.48
CA ASP A 110 -13.03 -7.48 30.80
C ASP A 110 -12.34 -8.36 29.73
N ILE A 111 -12.47 -9.66 29.87
CA ILE A 111 -11.86 -10.65 28.95
C ILE A 111 -12.50 -10.59 27.56
N GLY A 112 -13.80 -10.28 27.47
CA GLY A 112 -14.49 -10.09 26.18
C GLY A 112 -13.89 -8.91 25.43
N LEU A 113 -13.79 -7.76 26.10
CA LEU A 113 -13.14 -6.56 25.56
C LEU A 113 -11.69 -6.84 25.14
N TYR A 114 -10.91 -7.55 25.95
CA TYR A 114 -9.54 -7.93 25.61
C TYR A 114 -9.47 -8.69 24.27
N ARG A 115 -10.32 -9.72 24.11
CA ARG A 115 -10.36 -10.51 22.87
C ARG A 115 -10.75 -9.68 21.68
N ASP A 116 -11.77 -8.82 21.81
CA ASP A 116 -12.22 -7.94 20.75
C ASP A 116 -11.14 -6.94 20.32
N LEU A 117 -10.39 -6.39 21.28
CA LEU A 117 -9.26 -5.48 21.01
C LEU A 117 -8.11 -6.18 20.28
N VAL A 118 -7.75 -7.40 20.67
CA VAL A 118 -6.72 -8.19 20.00
C VAL A 118 -7.15 -8.53 18.56
N GLN A 119 -8.42 -8.91 18.36
CA GLN A 119 -8.96 -9.14 17.01
C GLN A 119 -8.98 -7.85 16.17
N ALA A 120 -9.17 -6.68 16.79
CA ALA A 120 -9.12 -5.40 16.13
C ALA A 120 -7.69 -4.94 15.77
N GLY A 121 -6.63 -5.65 16.26
CA GLY A 121 -5.23 -5.39 15.90
C GLY A 121 -4.39 -4.79 17.03
N VAL A 122 -4.85 -4.81 18.28
CA VAL A 122 -4.05 -4.45 19.47
C VAL A 122 -3.10 -5.59 19.79
N SER A 123 -1.84 -5.25 20.05
CA SER A 123 -0.81 -6.22 20.46
C SER A 123 -0.95 -6.60 21.92
N GLU A 124 -1.35 -5.64 22.78
CA GLU A 124 -1.57 -5.87 24.22
C GLU A 124 -2.54 -4.83 24.79
N TYR A 125 -3.34 -5.22 25.78
CA TYR A 125 -4.23 -4.33 26.51
C TYR A 125 -3.83 -4.27 27.98
N VAL A 126 -3.50 -3.09 28.46
CA VAL A 126 -3.06 -2.83 29.82
C VAL A 126 -4.18 -2.13 30.62
N VAL A 127 -4.64 -2.79 31.66
CA VAL A 127 -5.65 -2.24 32.56
C VAL A 127 -4.99 -1.28 33.56
N LYS A 128 -5.57 -0.12 33.79
CA LYS A 128 -5.11 0.85 34.80
C LYS A 128 -5.28 0.27 36.23
N PRO A 129 -4.38 0.56 37.18
CA PRO A 129 -3.25 1.50 37.11
C PRO A 129 -2.07 0.94 36.29
N ILE A 130 -1.44 1.83 35.50
CA ILE A 130 -0.29 1.47 34.67
C ILE A 130 0.94 1.33 35.57
N THR A 131 1.63 0.18 35.48
CA THR A 131 2.89 -0.04 36.17
C THR A 131 4.03 -0.21 35.19
N PRO A 132 5.29 0.14 35.55
CA PRO A 132 6.43 -0.06 34.67
C PRO A 132 6.59 -1.51 34.19
N GLN A 133 6.30 -2.50 35.03
CA GLN A 133 6.41 -3.92 34.69
C GLN A 133 5.39 -4.32 33.62
N LEU A 134 4.13 -3.89 33.75
CA LEU A 134 3.09 -4.16 32.76
C LEU A 134 3.41 -3.50 31.44
N LEU A 135 3.87 -2.26 31.49
CA LEU A 135 4.23 -1.50 30.29
C LEU A 135 5.47 -2.10 29.59
N ALA A 136 6.49 -2.51 30.35
CA ALA A 136 7.67 -3.19 29.82
C ALA A 136 7.29 -4.49 29.09
N LYS A 137 6.40 -5.28 29.68
CA LYS A 137 5.88 -6.50 29.06
C LYS A 137 5.16 -6.19 27.75
N ALA A 138 4.29 -5.17 27.75
CA ALA A 138 3.53 -4.78 26.56
C ALA A 138 4.41 -4.23 25.43
N LEU A 139 5.52 -3.57 25.77
CA LEU A 139 6.50 -3.03 24.81
C LEU A 139 7.56 -4.07 24.37
N SER A 140 7.61 -5.23 24.99
CA SER A 140 8.56 -6.29 24.62
C SER A 140 8.24 -6.84 23.23
N PRO A 141 9.26 -7.11 22.38
CA PRO A 141 9.05 -7.55 21.01
C PRO A 141 8.50 -8.97 20.85
N GLN A 142 8.33 -9.69 21.95
CA GLN A 142 7.72 -11.03 21.99
C GLN A 142 6.21 -10.88 22.26
N PRO A 143 5.35 -11.19 21.29
CA PRO A 143 3.97 -11.50 21.62
C PRO A 143 4.02 -12.78 22.45
N THR A 144 3.65 -12.73 23.72
CA THR A 144 3.29 -13.95 24.44
C THR A 144 2.10 -14.54 23.70
N PRO A 145 2.22 -15.73 23.08
CA PRO A 145 1.06 -16.37 22.49
C PRO A 145 0.09 -16.64 23.65
N VAL A 146 -1.01 -15.94 23.68
CA VAL A 146 -2.16 -16.44 24.42
C VAL A 146 -2.61 -17.65 23.61
N GLU A 147 -2.49 -18.85 24.19
CA GLU A 147 -2.86 -20.08 23.51
C GLU A 147 -4.25 -19.93 22.87
N GLY A 148 -4.30 -20.05 21.53
CA GLY A 148 -5.53 -20.00 20.77
C GLY A 148 -5.90 -18.66 20.10
N ILE A 149 -5.13 -17.57 20.28
CA ILE A 149 -5.38 -16.31 19.56
C ILE A 149 -4.17 -15.98 18.69
N PRO A 150 -4.26 -16.15 17.36
CA PRO A 150 -3.19 -15.71 16.47
C PRO A 150 -3.06 -14.18 16.54
N VAL A 151 -1.92 -13.67 17.00
CA VAL A 151 -1.58 -12.26 16.88
C VAL A 151 -1.36 -12.00 15.39
N SER A 152 -2.41 -11.55 14.73
CA SER A 152 -2.36 -11.23 13.32
C SER A 152 -1.61 -9.90 13.14
N ARG A 153 -0.30 -9.97 12.85
CA ARG A 153 0.42 -8.80 12.34
C ARG A 153 -0.26 -8.40 11.03
N LYS A 154 -0.80 -7.19 11.00
CA LYS A 154 -1.37 -6.64 9.77
C LYS A 154 -0.28 -6.53 8.71
N LEU A 155 -0.41 -7.30 7.65
CA LEU A 155 0.44 -7.23 6.47
C LEU A 155 -0.15 -6.26 5.45
N GLY A 156 0.73 -5.62 4.68
CA GLY A 156 0.32 -4.78 3.57
C GLY A 156 -0.40 -5.58 2.49
N LYS A 157 -1.34 -4.93 1.80
CA LYS A 157 -2.10 -5.52 0.69
C LYS A 157 -1.30 -5.43 -0.61
N MET A 158 -1.21 -6.53 -1.33
CA MET A 158 -0.63 -6.59 -2.67
C MET A 158 -1.72 -6.48 -3.72
N VAL A 159 -1.58 -5.53 -4.63
CA VAL A 159 -2.48 -5.31 -5.76
C VAL A 159 -1.68 -5.46 -7.05
N ALA A 160 -1.92 -6.53 -7.79
CA ALA A 160 -1.23 -6.79 -9.04
C ALA A 160 -2.06 -6.32 -10.24
N PHE A 161 -1.44 -5.56 -11.11
CA PHE A 161 -2.01 -5.10 -12.37
C PHE A 161 -1.50 -5.96 -13.52
N VAL A 162 -2.39 -6.39 -14.39
CA VAL A 162 -2.04 -7.11 -15.62
C VAL A 162 -2.93 -6.66 -16.77
N GLY A 163 -2.34 -6.41 -17.93
CA GLY A 163 -3.07 -6.02 -19.14
C GLY A 163 -3.59 -7.22 -19.92
N ALA A 164 -4.82 -7.14 -20.40
CA ALA A 164 -5.35 -8.12 -21.36
C ALA A 164 -4.52 -8.14 -22.65
N ARG A 165 -3.98 -6.98 -23.05
CA ARG A 165 -3.00 -6.83 -24.14
C ARG A 165 -2.03 -5.69 -23.86
N GLY A 166 -0.98 -5.56 -24.68
CA GLY A 166 -0.08 -4.40 -24.62
C GLY A 166 -0.80 -3.10 -24.98
N GLY A 167 -0.46 -2.01 -24.32
CA GLY A 167 -0.97 -0.66 -24.59
C GLY A 167 -2.37 -0.35 -24.08
N VAL A 168 -2.99 -1.21 -23.25
CA VAL A 168 -4.29 -0.92 -22.62
C VAL A 168 -4.21 0.08 -21.49
N GLY A 169 -3.01 0.48 -21.06
CA GLY A 169 -2.78 1.47 -20.01
C GLY A 169 -2.65 0.87 -18.60
N THR A 170 -2.16 -0.35 -18.50
CA THR A 170 -1.94 -1.07 -17.23
C THR A 170 -1.01 -0.29 -16.32
N THR A 171 0.20 0.00 -16.76
CA THR A 171 1.22 0.81 -16.06
C THR A 171 0.67 2.17 -15.65
N THR A 172 -0.03 2.87 -16.57
CA THR A 172 -0.65 4.16 -16.25
C THR A 172 -1.62 4.07 -15.08
N LEU A 173 -2.45 3.04 -15.03
CA LEU A 173 -3.41 2.85 -13.95
C LEU A 173 -2.73 2.44 -12.64
N ALA A 174 -1.72 1.57 -12.69
CA ALA A 174 -0.92 1.19 -11.53
C ALA A 174 -0.25 2.41 -10.88
N ILE A 175 0.40 3.26 -11.68
CA ILE A 175 1.03 4.51 -11.23
C ILE A 175 0.01 5.46 -10.58
N ASN A 176 -1.13 5.69 -11.25
CA ASN A 176 -2.15 6.61 -10.75
C ASN A 176 -2.80 6.11 -9.47
N LEU A 177 -3.04 4.80 -9.34
CA LEU A 177 -3.53 4.21 -8.10
C LEU A 177 -2.50 4.35 -6.97
N ALA A 178 -1.22 4.05 -7.24
CA ALA A 178 -0.15 4.18 -6.26
C ALA A 178 -0.04 5.63 -5.76
N TRP A 179 -0.05 6.59 -6.69
CA TRP A 179 -0.06 8.01 -6.35
C TRP A 179 -1.29 8.42 -5.54
N TYR A 180 -2.49 7.98 -5.94
CA TYR A 180 -3.74 8.31 -5.25
C TYR A 180 -3.74 7.79 -3.81
N LEU A 181 -3.34 6.54 -3.60
CA LEU A 181 -3.25 5.94 -2.27
C LEU A 181 -2.22 6.67 -1.39
N ALA A 182 -1.09 7.08 -1.97
CA ALA A 182 -0.04 7.78 -1.25
C ALA A 182 -0.41 9.24 -0.93
N ASP A 183 -0.87 9.99 -1.94
CA ASP A 183 -1.13 11.44 -1.81
C ASP A 183 -2.50 11.74 -1.17
N ARG A 184 -3.57 11.07 -1.64
CA ARG A 184 -4.94 11.36 -1.19
C ARG A 184 -5.33 10.57 0.06
N GLN A 185 -4.98 9.28 0.12
CA GLN A 185 -5.31 8.45 1.28
C GLN A 185 -4.20 8.40 2.33
N LYS A 186 -3.08 9.10 2.10
CA LYS A 186 -1.94 9.19 3.02
C LYS A 186 -1.39 7.82 3.45
N ARG A 187 -1.41 6.84 2.54
CA ARG A 187 -0.88 5.50 2.76
C ARG A 187 0.57 5.41 2.30
N ARG A 188 1.37 4.62 3.00
CA ARG A 188 2.71 4.26 2.53
C ARG A 188 2.59 3.21 1.44
N VAL A 189 3.00 3.54 0.22
CA VAL A 189 2.79 2.73 -0.99
C VAL A 189 4.12 2.46 -1.66
N LEU A 190 4.31 1.22 -2.07
CA LEU A 190 5.36 0.84 -3.01
C LEU A 190 4.73 0.55 -4.38
N LEU A 191 5.31 1.13 -5.42
CA LEU A 191 5.09 0.74 -6.81
C LEU A 191 6.25 -0.14 -7.24
N LEU A 192 5.96 -1.41 -7.55
CA LEU A 192 6.92 -2.41 -8.03
C LEU A 192 6.68 -2.65 -9.51
N ASP A 193 7.70 -2.39 -10.32
CA ASP A 193 7.68 -2.65 -11.75
C ASP A 193 8.43 -3.96 -12.05
N LEU A 194 7.72 -4.98 -12.46
CA LEU A 194 8.32 -6.28 -12.82
C LEU A 194 8.68 -6.41 -14.31
N ASP A 195 8.47 -5.37 -15.11
CA ASP A 195 9.05 -5.27 -16.45
C ASP A 195 10.45 -4.67 -16.35
N LEU A 196 11.44 -5.52 -16.11
CA LEU A 196 12.80 -5.11 -15.82
C LEU A 196 13.55 -4.52 -17.03
N GLN A 197 13.03 -4.65 -18.24
CA GLN A 197 13.68 -4.17 -19.47
C GLN A 197 12.94 -3.04 -20.17
N THR A 198 11.60 -3.06 -20.14
CA THR A 198 10.79 -2.08 -20.85
C THR A 198 9.77 -1.37 -19.96
N GLY A 199 9.93 -1.48 -18.65
CA GLY A 199 9.05 -0.86 -17.66
C GLY A 199 9.13 0.66 -17.65
N ASP A 200 7.98 1.29 -17.60
CA ASP A 200 7.85 2.76 -17.71
C ASP A 200 7.55 3.45 -16.37
N CYS A 201 7.45 2.71 -15.26
CA CYS A 201 7.04 3.28 -13.97
C CYS A 201 7.98 4.37 -13.47
N ALA A 202 9.30 4.12 -13.54
CA ALA A 202 10.31 5.10 -13.14
C ALA A 202 10.31 6.34 -14.04
N LEU A 203 10.25 6.11 -15.35
CA LEU A 203 10.20 7.20 -16.34
C LEU A 203 8.98 8.10 -16.12
N ALA A 204 7.80 7.51 -15.95
CA ALA A 204 6.55 8.25 -15.77
C ALA A 204 6.52 9.07 -14.47
N LEU A 205 7.21 8.61 -13.43
CA LEU A 205 7.34 9.31 -12.15
C LEU A 205 8.58 10.21 -12.05
N ASN A 206 9.36 10.29 -13.13
CA ASN A 206 10.62 11.06 -13.20
C ASN A 206 11.58 10.70 -12.05
N VAL A 207 11.75 9.40 -11.82
CA VAL A 207 12.73 8.86 -10.87
C VAL A 207 13.73 7.97 -11.59
N THR A 208 14.95 7.86 -11.06
CA THR A 208 15.99 7.00 -11.66
C THR A 208 15.87 5.58 -11.13
N PRO A 209 15.74 4.56 -12.01
CA PRO A 209 15.80 3.17 -11.60
C PRO A 209 17.13 2.84 -10.93
N THR A 210 17.14 1.86 -10.03
CA THR A 210 18.34 1.34 -9.40
C THR A 210 18.52 -0.13 -9.77
N PRO A 211 19.75 -0.67 -9.75
CA PRO A 211 19.97 -2.11 -9.97
C PRO A 211 19.41 -2.98 -8.82
N GLY A 212 18.94 -2.36 -7.74
CA GLY A 212 18.53 -3.06 -6.53
C GLY A 212 17.39 -4.07 -6.73
N LEU A 213 16.48 -3.84 -7.68
CA LEU A 213 15.42 -4.82 -7.96
C LEU A 213 15.99 -6.07 -8.64
N SER A 214 16.84 -5.89 -9.65
CA SER A 214 17.49 -7.01 -10.34
C SER A 214 18.38 -7.80 -9.38
N ASP A 215 19.13 -7.11 -8.52
CA ASP A 215 19.98 -7.74 -7.49
C ASP A 215 19.14 -8.53 -6.49
N ALA A 216 18.00 -8.00 -6.04
CA ALA A 216 17.07 -8.68 -5.16
C ALA A 216 16.52 -9.97 -5.79
N LEU A 217 16.07 -9.88 -7.03
CA LEU A 217 15.47 -11.02 -7.73
C LEU A 217 16.51 -12.09 -8.09
N ALA A 218 17.76 -11.70 -8.36
CA ALA A 218 18.87 -12.63 -8.59
C ALA A 218 19.35 -13.32 -7.30
N ASN A 219 19.26 -12.64 -6.15
CA ASN A 219 19.84 -13.11 -4.88
C ASN A 219 18.82 -12.98 -3.73
N PRO A 220 17.76 -13.82 -3.70
CA PRO A 220 16.67 -13.69 -2.71
C PRO A 220 17.14 -13.78 -1.25
N LEU A 221 18.22 -14.48 -0.96
CA LEU A 221 18.78 -14.60 0.40
C LEU A 221 19.36 -13.30 0.97
N ARG A 222 19.58 -12.29 0.12
CA ARG A 222 20.09 -10.98 0.54
C ARG A 222 18.99 -9.96 0.79
N ILE A 223 17.75 -10.35 0.55
CA ILE A 223 16.60 -9.45 0.71
C ILE A 223 16.30 -9.29 2.19
N ASP A 224 16.63 -8.12 2.72
CA ASP A 224 16.21 -7.65 4.03
C ASP A 224 15.66 -6.21 3.94
N SER A 225 15.19 -5.67 5.05
CA SER A 225 14.61 -4.33 5.11
C SER A 225 15.62 -3.24 4.74
N VAL A 226 16.87 -3.38 5.16
CA VAL A 226 17.93 -2.38 4.93
C VAL A 226 18.35 -2.38 3.46
N PHE A 227 18.49 -3.57 2.87
CA PHE A 227 18.78 -3.70 1.43
C PHE A 227 17.66 -3.04 0.60
N LEU A 228 16.40 -3.36 0.90
CA LEU A 228 15.26 -2.80 0.15
C LEU A 228 15.14 -1.29 0.30
N GLU A 229 15.41 -0.73 1.48
CA GLU A 229 15.43 0.73 1.66
C GLU A 229 16.44 1.43 0.75
N ARG A 230 17.58 0.81 0.48
CA ARG A 230 18.60 1.32 -0.44
C ARG A 230 18.27 1.08 -1.91
N ALA A 231 17.55 0.00 -2.19
CA ALA A 231 17.14 -0.38 -3.54
C ALA A 231 15.98 0.47 -4.08
N MET A 232 15.11 0.97 -3.20
CA MET A 232 13.96 1.77 -3.58
C MET A 232 14.32 3.22 -3.86
N THR A 233 13.66 3.81 -4.87
CA THR A 233 13.71 5.24 -5.14
C THR A 233 12.48 5.93 -4.55
N THR A 234 12.71 7.03 -3.82
CA THR A 234 11.63 7.81 -3.22
C THR A 234 11.07 8.82 -4.22
N HIS A 235 9.78 8.71 -4.55
CA HIS A 235 9.07 9.73 -5.34
C HIS A 235 8.46 10.82 -4.46
N SER A 236 7.87 10.43 -3.32
CA SER A 236 7.33 11.36 -2.32
C SER A 236 7.49 10.76 -0.92
N GLU A 237 7.09 11.49 0.12
CA GLU A 237 7.14 10.99 1.51
C GLU A 237 6.46 9.63 1.72
N ARG A 238 5.50 9.27 0.85
CA ARG A 238 4.67 8.07 0.99
C ARG A 238 4.62 7.17 -0.24
N LEU A 239 5.23 7.59 -1.36
CA LEU A 239 5.32 6.80 -2.59
C LEU A 239 6.76 6.46 -2.89
N PHE A 240 7.03 5.18 -2.94
CA PHE A 240 8.32 4.58 -3.25
C PHE A 240 8.20 3.77 -4.54
N VAL A 241 9.27 3.71 -5.31
CA VAL A 241 9.33 2.97 -6.57
C VAL A 241 10.48 1.98 -6.48
N LEU A 242 10.20 0.74 -6.83
CA LEU A 242 11.19 -0.31 -7.00
C LEU A 242 11.09 -0.81 -8.45
N SER A 243 12.07 -0.44 -9.25
CA SER A 243 12.13 -0.74 -10.69
C SER A 243 13.58 -0.94 -11.10
N ALA A 244 13.77 -1.57 -12.25
CA ALA A 244 15.09 -1.75 -12.87
C ALA A 244 15.03 -1.30 -14.34
N GLU A 245 16.19 -1.14 -14.96
CA GLU A 245 16.34 -0.87 -16.38
C GLU A 245 17.48 -1.74 -16.93
N GLU A 246 17.15 -3.01 -17.13
CA GLU A 246 18.11 -3.99 -17.66
C GLU A 246 18.29 -3.80 -19.17
N PRO A 247 19.52 -4.03 -19.69
CA PRO A 247 19.76 -3.96 -21.12
C PRO A 247 18.83 -4.89 -21.91
N LEU A 248 18.28 -4.42 -23.04
CA LEU A 248 17.37 -5.22 -23.88
C LEU A 248 17.97 -6.53 -24.41
N ARG A 249 19.30 -6.66 -24.40
CA ARG A 249 20.02 -7.88 -24.82
C ARG A 249 20.32 -8.82 -23.65
N ALA A 250 20.08 -8.38 -22.41
CA ALA A 250 20.31 -9.23 -21.25
C ALA A 250 19.21 -10.29 -21.15
N GLU A 251 19.61 -11.51 -20.78
CA GLU A 251 18.63 -12.51 -20.37
C GLU A 251 18.21 -12.21 -18.94
N VAL A 252 16.95 -11.78 -18.79
CA VAL A 252 16.35 -11.52 -17.47
C VAL A 252 15.63 -12.79 -17.04
N ASN A 253 16.21 -13.50 -16.10
CA ASN A 253 15.61 -14.71 -15.53
C ASN A 253 15.80 -14.70 -14.01
N PHE A 254 14.73 -14.95 -13.27
CA PHE A 254 14.76 -15.03 -11.81
C PHE A 254 13.74 -16.08 -11.33
N PRO A 255 14.01 -16.75 -10.18
CA PRO A 255 13.14 -17.79 -9.67
C PRO A 255 11.85 -17.20 -9.09
N ALA A 256 10.78 -17.99 -9.10
CA ALA A 256 9.50 -17.57 -8.52
C ALA A 256 9.61 -17.29 -7.01
N GLU A 257 10.45 -18.01 -6.31
CA GLU A 257 10.73 -17.88 -4.87
C GLU A 257 11.35 -16.52 -4.52
N ALA A 258 12.03 -15.87 -5.47
CA ALA A 258 12.54 -14.52 -5.28
C ALA A 258 11.38 -13.50 -5.10
N VAL A 259 10.28 -13.72 -5.82
CA VAL A 259 9.07 -12.91 -5.67
C VAL A 259 8.44 -13.14 -4.29
N ASP A 260 8.39 -14.37 -3.81
CA ASP A 260 7.85 -14.71 -2.48
C ASP A 260 8.61 -13.96 -1.39
N THR A 261 9.94 -14.02 -1.44
CA THR A 261 10.82 -13.37 -0.45
C THR A 261 10.67 -11.86 -0.50
N LEU A 262 10.74 -11.28 -1.71
CA LEU A 262 10.60 -9.85 -1.93
C LEU A 262 9.27 -9.31 -1.39
N ILE A 263 8.16 -9.91 -1.81
CA ILE A 263 6.82 -9.50 -1.38
C ILE A 263 6.63 -9.73 0.12
N GLY A 264 7.15 -10.83 0.68
CA GLY A 264 7.11 -11.12 2.11
C GLY A 264 7.70 -9.98 2.95
N VAL A 265 8.87 -9.48 2.60
CA VAL A 265 9.51 -8.34 3.30
C VAL A 265 8.74 -7.05 3.04
N LEU A 266 8.35 -6.76 1.81
CA LEU A 266 7.63 -5.53 1.46
C LEU A 266 6.28 -5.40 2.19
N ARG A 267 5.55 -6.51 2.38
CA ARG A 267 4.27 -6.51 3.11
C ARG A 267 4.40 -6.09 4.57
N THR A 268 5.60 -6.18 5.16
CA THR A 268 5.84 -5.70 6.53
C THR A 268 6.08 -4.20 6.63
N GLN A 269 6.34 -3.51 5.50
CA GLN A 269 6.76 -2.11 5.48
C GLN A 269 5.73 -1.16 4.84
N PHE A 270 4.91 -1.67 3.92
CA PHE A 270 3.98 -0.86 3.13
C PHE A 270 2.53 -1.24 3.38
N HIS A 271 1.63 -0.25 3.36
CA HIS A 271 0.17 -0.51 3.39
C HIS A 271 -0.30 -1.17 2.11
N TYR A 272 0.26 -0.71 0.98
CA TYR A 272 -0.04 -1.23 -0.34
C TYR A 272 1.23 -1.44 -1.14
N ILE A 273 1.29 -2.58 -1.82
CA ILE A 273 2.30 -2.90 -2.82
C ILE A 273 1.54 -3.01 -4.14
N ILE A 274 1.70 -2.01 -4.98
CA ILE A 274 1.11 -1.97 -6.32
C ILE A 274 2.15 -2.58 -7.26
N VAL A 275 1.81 -3.68 -7.90
CA VAL A 275 2.73 -4.41 -8.78
C VAL A 275 2.24 -4.29 -10.22
N ASP A 276 3.07 -3.71 -11.07
CA ASP A 276 2.87 -3.76 -12.51
C ASP A 276 3.50 -5.04 -13.05
N VAL A 277 2.65 -5.97 -13.49
CA VAL A 277 3.06 -7.29 -13.96
C VAL A 277 3.04 -7.30 -15.49
N PRO A 278 4.21 -7.46 -16.14
CA PRO A 278 4.27 -7.55 -17.59
C PRO A 278 3.56 -8.80 -18.09
N ARG A 279 2.99 -8.72 -19.29
CA ARG A 279 2.35 -9.87 -19.94
C ARG A 279 3.39 -10.78 -20.58
N LEU A 280 4.33 -11.25 -19.81
CA LEU A 280 5.37 -12.17 -20.21
C LEU A 280 5.06 -13.60 -19.71
N PRO A 281 5.41 -14.64 -20.49
CA PRO A 281 5.35 -16.00 -19.99
C PRO A 281 6.43 -16.21 -18.91
N GLY A 282 6.12 -16.97 -17.88
CA GLY A 282 7.11 -17.35 -16.87
C GLY A 282 6.49 -17.55 -15.49
N ALA A 283 7.11 -18.42 -14.71
CA ALA A 283 6.68 -18.75 -13.36
C ALA A 283 6.69 -17.54 -12.41
N PRO A 284 7.69 -16.64 -12.44
CA PRO A 284 7.73 -15.50 -11.53
C PRO A 284 6.56 -14.51 -11.70
N TYR A 285 6.17 -14.23 -12.96
CA TYR A 285 5.05 -13.34 -13.25
C TYR A 285 3.71 -13.96 -12.83
N ARG A 286 3.55 -15.27 -13.08
CA ARG A 286 2.38 -16.01 -12.60
C ARG A 286 2.34 -16.01 -11.07
N ARG A 287 3.47 -16.26 -10.41
CA ARG A 287 3.59 -16.23 -8.95
C ARG A 287 3.20 -14.87 -8.38
N SER A 288 3.60 -13.77 -9.00
CA SER A 288 3.20 -12.42 -8.61
C SER A 288 1.68 -12.22 -8.64
N LEU A 289 1.01 -12.77 -9.65
CA LEU A 289 -0.44 -12.74 -9.73
C LEU A 289 -1.09 -13.65 -8.68
N ASP A 290 -0.49 -14.82 -8.40
CA ASP A 290 -1.02 -15.77 -7.42
C ASP A 290 -0.90 -15.28 -5.98
N MET A 291 0.10 -14.46 -5.66
CA MET A 291 0.30 -13.87 -4.34
C MET A 291 -0.55 -12.62 -4.08
N ALA A 292 -1.10 -12.01 -5.12
CA ALA A 292 -1.82 -10.76 -4.99
C ALA A 292 -3.17 -10.95 -4.27
N ASP A 293 -3.46 -10.12 -3.28
CA ASP A 293 -4.77 -10.09 -2.60
C ASP A 293 -5.86 -9.63 -3.57
N ILE A 294 -5.49 -8.71 -4.47
CA ILE A 294 -6.37 -8.16 -5.50
C ILE A 294 -5.62 -8.15 -6.83
N ARG A 295 -6.26 -8.67 -7.86
CA ARG A 295 -5.76 -8.66 -9.24
C ARG A 295 -6.61 -7.73 -10.07
N VAL A 296 -5.98 -6.74 -10.68
CA VAL A 296 -6.63 -5.76 -11.57
C VAL A 296 -6.32 -6.14 -13.01
N ILE A 297 -7.33 -6.63 -13.71
CA ILE A 297 -7.25 -6.94 -15.15
C ILE A 297 -7.64 -5.68 -15.90
N VAL A 298 -6.74 -5.13 -16.69
CA VAL A 298 -6.99 -3.95 -17.52
C VAL A 298 -7.26 -4.37 -18.96
N ALA A 299 -8.41 -4.00 -19.48
CA ALA A 299 -8.82 -4.27 -20.85
C ALA A 299 -9.32 -3.01 -21.54
N ASP A 300 -9.39 -3.03 -22.87
CA ASP A 300 -10.15 -2.09 -23.68
C ASP A 300 -11.26 -2.81 -24.45
N GLN A 301 -12.04 -2.06 -25.21
CA GLN A 301 -13.20 -2.57 -25.95
C GLN A 301 -12.87 -3.19 -27.31
N THR A 302 -11.60 -3.49 -27.62
CA THR A 302 -11.24 -4.22 -28.83
C THR A 302 -11.54 -5.71 -28.67
N LEU A 303 -11.99 -6.39 -29.74
CA LEU A 303 -12.30 -7.82 -29.74
C LEU A 303 -11.11 -8.65 -29.20
N ARG A 304 -9.88 -8.28 -29.59
CA ARG A 304 -8.66 -8.95 -29.10
C ARG A 304 -8.51 -8.82 -27.59
N SER A 305 -8.71 -7.61 -27.06
CA SER A 305 -8.61 -7.36 -25.61
C SER A 305 -9.67 -8.12 -24.83
N VAL A 306 -10.90 -8.11 -25.32
CA VAL A 306 -12.01 -8.86 -24.69
C VAL A 306 -11.74 -10.35 -24.66
N ARG A 307 -11.34 -10.95 -25.81
CA ARG A 307 -10.93 -12.37 -25.86
C ARG A 307 -9.84 -12.69 -24.83
N ASP A 308 -8.81 -11.86 -24.79
CA ASP A 308 -7.66 -12.11 -23.92
C ASP A 308 -7.99 -11.84 -22.45
N ALA A 309 -8.90 -10.92 -22.15
CA ALA A 309 -9.44 -10.69 -20.79
C ALA A 309 -10.22 -11.91 -20.29
N VAL A 310 -11.08 -12.52 -21.14
CA VAL A 310 -11.79 -13.77 -20.80
C VAL A 310 -10.80 -14.88 -20.46
N ARG A 311 -9.78 -15.08 -21.29
CA ARG A 311 -8.75 -16.12 -21.06
C ARG A 311 -7.96 -15.88 -19.79
N LEU A 312 -7.58 -14.61 -19.53
CA LEU A 312 -6.84 -14.23 -18.34
C LEU A 312 -7.69 -14.41 -17.08
N GLN A 313 -8.96 -14.01 -17.13
CA GLN A 313 -9.89 -14.20 -16.01
C GLN A 313 -10.11 -15.69 -15.71
N ALA A 314 -10.23 -16.54 -16.74
CA ALA A 314 -10.34 -17.98 -16.56
C ALA A 314 -9.08 -18.56 -15.89
N ALA A 315 -7.89 -18.22 -16.38
CA ALA A 315 -6.62 -18.69 -15.82
C ALA A 315 -6.41 -18.24 -14.35
N LEU A 316 -6.90 -17.05 -13.99
CA LEU A 316 -6.81 -16.54 -12.61
C LEU A 316 -7.87 -17.10 -11.66
N ARG A 317 -8.96 -17.71 -12.18
CA ARG A 317 -9.97 -18.41 -11.38
C ARG A 317 -9.52 -19.79 -10.91
N GLU A 318 -8.63 -20.44 -11.65
CA GLU A 318 -8.07 -21.77 -11.32
C GLU A 318 -7.18 -21.72 -10.06
N GLY A 319 -6.75 -20.52 -9.63
CA GLY A 319 -6.05 -20.31 -8.38
C GLY A 319 -6.99 -20.24 -7.16
N SER A 320 -6.46 -19.92 -5.98
CA SER A 320 -7.22 -19.86 -4.73
C SER A 320 -8.45 -18.95 -4.81
N ALA A 321 -9.58 -19.41 -4.30
CA ALA A 321 -10.84 -18.66 -4.19
C ALA A 321 -10.75 -17.40 -3.27
N ALA A 322 -9.65 -17.26 -2.54
CA ALA A 322 -9.44 -16.14 -1.62
C ALA A 322 -9.05 -14.82 -2.32
N HIS A 323 -8.73 -14.86 -3.61
CA HIS A 323 -8.26 -13.69 -4.36
C HIS A 323 -9.39 -12.98 -5.08
N ARG A 324 -9.37 -11.65 -5.05
CA ARG A 324 -10.38 -10.82 -5.70
C ARG A 324 -9.87 -10.33 -7.06
N ASN A 325 -10.59 -10.67 -8.12
CA ASN A 325 -10.31 -10.17 -9.46
C ASN A 325 -11.20 -8.95 -9.77
N LEU A 326 -10.60 -7.85 -10.20
CA LEU A 326 -11.27 -6.63 -10.64
C LEU A 326 -11.00 -6.39 -12.12
N LEU A 327 -12.04 -6.28 -12.92
CA LEU A 327 -11.92 -5.88 -14.33
C LEU A 327 -12.08 -4.36 -14.43
N VAL A 328 -11.13 -3.73 -15.10
CA VAL A 328 -11.15 -2.31 -15.46
C VAL A 328 -11.18 -2.21 -16.98
N VAL A 329 -12.19 -1.55 -17.52
CA VAL A 329 -12.23 -1.18 -18.94
C VAL A 329 -11.69 0.22 -19.09
N ASN A 330 -10.52 0.32 -19.72
CA ASN A 330 -9.88 1.61 -20.04
C ASN A 330 -10.17 1.99 -21.50
N ARG A 331 -9.99 3.27 -21.82
CA ARG A 331 -10.20 3.84 -23.16
C ARG A 331 -11.61 3.60 -23.71
N ASN A 332 -12.61 3.60 -22.86
CA ASN A 332 -13.99 3.40 -23.24
C ASN A 332 -14.42 4.43 -24.30
N GLY A 333 -14.90 3.95 -25.45
CA GLY A 333 -15.33 4.76 -26.58
C GLY A 333 -14.23 5.11 -27.58
N GLU A 334 -12.96 4.65 -27.42
CA GLU A 334 -11.88 4.91 -28.39
C GLU A 334 -12.18 4.36 -29.78
N GLY A 335 -12.71 3.14 -29.85
CA GLY A 335 -13.01 2.46 -31.13
C GLY A 335 -14.31 2.90 -31.81
N GLY A 336 -15.08 3.80 -31.23
CA GLY A 336 -16.38 4.24 -31.75
C GLY A 336 -17.31 3.05 -32.03
N ARG A 337 -17.91 3.01 -33.22
CA ARG A 337 -18.86 1.93 -33.64
C ARG A 337 -18.21 0.54 -33.78
N TYR A 338 -16.90 0.45 -33.80
CA TYR A 338 -16.16 -0.83 -33.91
C TYR A 338 -15.72 -1.39 -32.57
N ALA A 339 -15.92 -0.64 -31.48
CA ALA A 339 -15.67 -1.09 -30.13
C ALA A 339 -16.80 -2.02 -29.67
N MET A 340 -16.45 -3.09 -28.95
CA MET A 340 -17.45 -3.91 -28.27
C MET A 340 -18.11 -3.08 -27.17
N THR A 341 -19.41 -3.16 -27.05
CA THR A 341 -20.18 -2.51 -26.00
C THR A 341 -19.98 -3.22 -24.65
N LEU A 342 -20.28 -2.55 -23.56
CA LEU A 342 -20.25 -3.17 -22.22
C LEU A 342 -21.27 -4.31 -22.11
N ASP A 343 -22.40 -4.23 -22.81
CA ASP A 343 -23.44 -5.28 -22.85
C ASP A 343 -22.92 -6.52 -23.61
N GLU A 344 -22.16 -6.33 -24.69
CA GLU A 344 -21.51 -7.45 -25.40
C GLU A 344 -20.42 -8.10 -24.56
N MET A 345 -19.64 -7.32 -23.81
CA MET A 345 -18.66 -7.84 -22.85
C MET A 345 -19.34 -8.63 -21.72
N ALA A 346 -20.50 -8.17 -21.23
CA ALA A 346 -21.26 -8.89 -20.22
C ALA A 346 -21.76 -10.27 -20.71
N LYS A 347 -22.08 -10.43 -22.00
CA LYS A 347 -22.47 -11.72 -22.59
C LYS A 347 -21.36 -12.79 -22.52
N VAL A 348 -20.12 -12.37 -22.37
CA VAL A 348 -18.94 -13.26 -22.21
C VAL A 348 -18.38 -13.24 -20.80
N ASP A 349 -19.24 -12.93 -19.79
CA ASP A 349 -18.93 -12.92 -18.35
C ASP A 349 -17.84 -11.90 -17.97
N LEU A 350 -17.72 -10.80 -18.69
CA LEU A 350 -16.84 -9.68 -18.36
C LEU A 350 -17.65 -8.51 -17.79
N HIS A 351 -17.59 -8.35 -16.47
CA HIS A 351 -18.34 -7.31 -15.73
C HIS A 351 -17.35 -6.30 -15.14
N PRO A 352 -17.07 -5.17 -15.83
CA PRO A 352 -16.12 -4.19 -15.35
C PRO A 352 -16.63 -3.50 -14.07
N LYS A 353 -15.76 -3.37 -13.08
CA LYS A 353 -16.01 -2.60 -11.86
C LYS A 353 -15.72 -1.12 -12.04
N VAL A 354 -14.80 -0.80 -12.95
CA VAL A 354 -14.43 0.57 -13.27
C VAL A 354 -14.36 0.71 -14.80
N VAL A 355 -14.96 1.78 -15.31
CA VAL A 355 -14.93 2.14 -16.73
C VAL A 355 -14.33 3.52 -16.88
N ILE A 356 -13.23 3.63 -17.64
CA ILE A 356 -12.48 4.86 -17.85
C ILE A 356 -12.68 5.32 -19.28
N PRO A 357 -13.29 6.52 -19.50
CA PRO A 357 -13.53 7.01 -20.84
C PRO A 357 -12.22 7.40 -21.55
N PHE A 358 -12.19 7.21 -22.87
CA PHE A 358 -11.07 7.64 -23.69
C PHE A 358 -10.99 9.17 -23.74
N ARG A 359 -9.87 9.70 -23.31
CA ARG A 359 -9.57 11.14 -23.28
C ARG A 359 -8.13 11.38 -23.73
N PRO A 360 -7.86 11.50 -25.05
CA PRO A 360 -6.49 11.57 -25.56
C PRO A 360 -5.67 12.73 -24.98
N LYS A 361 -6.31 13.83 -24.61
CA LYS A 361 -5.63 14.99 -23.98
C LYS A 361 -5.15 14.73 -22.53
N LEU A 362 -5.56 13.61 -21.90
CA LEU A 362 -5.18 13.28 -20.52
C LEU A 362 -3.87 12.48 -20.41
N PHE A 363 -3.31 12.02 -21.53
CA PHE A 363 -2.21 11.05 -21.56
C PHE A 363 -0.84 11.65 -21.88
N THR A 364 -0.64 12.95 -21.68
CA THR A 364 0.72 13.52 -21.70
C THR A 364 1.39 13.31 -20.33
N ALA A 365 2.68 12.96 -20.31
CA ALA A 365 3.43 12.62 -19.09
C ALA A 365 3.32 13.69 -17.96
N ALA A 366 3.18 14.98 -18.33
CA ALA A 366 2.94 16.06 -17.37
C ALA A 366 1.52 16.08 -16.77
N ALA A 367 0.63 15.21 -17.26
CA ALA A 367 -0.79 15.22 -16.92
C ALA A 367 -1.15 14.29 -15.76
N LEU A 368 -0.28 13.36 -15.36
CA LEU A 368 -0.57 12.36 -14.33
C LEU A 368 -0.99 12.97 -12.97
N ALA A 369 -0.50 14.16 -12.66
CA ALA A 369 -0.76 14.81 -11.37
C ALA A 369 -1.93 15.84 -11.37
N ARG A 370 -2.51 16.18 -12.54
CA ARG A 370 -3.39 17.37 -12.67
C ARG A 370 -4.83 17.11 -13.12
N TYR A 371 -5.25 15.88 -13.44
CA TYR A 371 -6.57 15.67 -14.06
C TYR A 371 -7.60 15.02 -13.15
N SER A 372 -8.66 15.77 -12.86
CA SER A 372 -9.77 15.41 -11.98
C SER A 372 -10.56 14.15 -12.40
N ARG A 373 -10.69 13.87 -13.71
CA ARG A 373 -11.53 12.76 -14.19
C ARG A 373 -10.87 11.41 -14.17
N LEU A 374 -9.55 11.32 -14.40
CA LEU A 374 -8.80 10.09 -14.15
C LEU A 374 -8.76 9.84 -12.64
N THR A 375 -8.64 10.89 -11.85
CA THR A 375 -8.68 10.85 -10.39
C THR A 375 -10.01 10.27 -9.87
N GLU A 376 -11.16 10.59 -10.50
CA GLU A 376 -12.45 10.02 -10.12
C GLU A 376 -12.51 8.50 -10.35
N ALA A 377 -12.10 8.03 -11.53
CA ALA A 377 -12.07 6.59 -11.82
C ALA A 377 -11.07 5.83 -10.94
N VAL A 378 -9.90 6.44 -10.69
CA VAL A 378 -8.89 5.90 -9.77
C VAL A 378 -9.40 5.93 -8.32
N ALA A 379 -10.17 6.93 -7.92
CA ALA A 379 -10.81 6.99 -6.60
C ALA A 379 -11.82 5.85 -6.41
N VAL A 380 -12.61 5.52 -7.44
CA VAL A 380 -13.51 4.36 -7.42
C VAL A 380 -12.70 3.07 -7.28
N LEU A 381 -11.63 2.92 -8.07
CA LEU A 381 -10.75 1.75 -7.96
C LEU A 381 -10.09 1.65 -6.58
N ALA A 382 -9.62 2.78 -6.03
CA ALA A 382 -9.05 2.83 -4.69
C ALA A 382 -10.07 2.46 -3.61
N THR A 383 -11.34 2.87 -3.76
CA THR A 383 -12.44 2.49 -2.87
C THR A 383 -12.70 0.99 -2.93
N GLU A 384 -12.75 0.41 -4.13
CA GLU A 384 -12.89 -1.02 -4.33
C GLU A 384 -11.75 -1.83 -3.67
N ILE A 385 -10.54 -1.29 -3.65
CA ILE A 385 -9.33 -1.92 -3.09
C ILE A 385 -9.25 -1.73 -1.57
N SER A 386 -9.50 -0.52 -1.09
CA SER A 386 -9.32 -0.18 0.33
C SER A 386 -10.54 -0.50 1.19
N GLY A 387 -11.73 -0.55 0.59
CA GLY A 387 -13.00 -0.63 1.30
C GLY A 387 -13.40 0.70 1.98
N HIS A 388 -12.62 1.77 1.79
CA HIS A 388 -12.89 3.09 2.37
C HIS A 388 -13.46 4.01 1.31
N MET A 389 -14.68 4.49 1.52
CA MET A 389 -15.18 5.61 0.73
C MET A 389 -14.36 6.86 1.07
N PRO A 390 -13.86 7.61 0.06
CA PRO A 390 -13.27 8.90 0.34
C PRO A 390 -14.34 9.79 0.99
N GLU A 391 -13.98 10.51 2.05
CA GLU A 391 -14.82 11.62 2.52
C GLU A 391 -15.15 12.47 1.31
N ARG A 392 -16.44 12.71 1.06
CA ARG A 392 -16.91 13.56 -0.05
C ARG A 392 -16.24 14.92 0.07
N THR A 393 -15.11 15.08 -0.60
CA THR A 393 -14.50 16.41 -0.74
C THR A 393 -15.46 17.21 -1.61
N PRO A 394 -16.07 18.29 -1.11
CA PRO A 394 -17.04 19.04 -1.87
C PRO A 394 -16.39 19.53 -3.18
N TRP A 395 -17.07 19.32 -4.29
CA TRP A 395 -16.60 19.61 -5.67
C TRP A 395 -16.09 21.06 -5.89
N TRP A 396 -16.53 22.03 -5.07
CA TRP A 396 -16.08 23.42 -5.16
C TRP A 396 -14.63 23.68 -4.69
N ARG A 397 -13.98 22.73 -3.99
CA ARG A 397 -12.54 22.86 -3.66
C ARG A 397 -11.61 22.68 -4.87
N PHE A 398 -12.13 22.25 -6.01
CA PHE A 398 -11.37 22.02 -7.23
C PHE A 398 -11.59 23.10 -8.31
N ALA A 399 -12.32 24.18 -7.99
CA ALA A 399 -12.65 25.27 -8.90
C ALA A 399 -11.73 26.49 -8.71
N ARG A 400 -10.43 26.28 -8.42
CA ARG A 400 -9.41 27.33 -8.48
C ARG A 400 -8.22 26.90 -9.30
#